data_5ef46b2119d82525a253c0cb1392dd1f
#
_entry.id   5ef46b2119d82525a253c0cb1392dd1f
#
_cell.length_a   1.000
_cell.length_b   1.000
_cell.length_c   1.000
_cell.angle_alpha   90.00
_cell.angle_beta   90.00
_cell.angle_gamma   90.00
#
_symmetry.space_group_name_H-M   'P 1'
#
loop_
_entity.id
_entity.type
_entity.pdbx_description
1 polymer ?
#
loop_
_entity_poly.entity_id
_entity_poly.type
_entity_poly.pdbx_seq_one_letter_code
_entity_poly.pdbx_strand_id
1 'polypeptide(L)'
;MYSSQLILSIYDENINLYPYICIRFNKKLMSTVIYPSPIFGPIHSRRLGVSLGLNLLPADGKLCTFDCIYCECGYNKDHRPKMKLPTRSEVREALESRLKEMQEKGPTPDVLTFAGNGEPTAHPDFAGIIEDTLALRDRYFPNAKVSVLSNSTFIHKPDVFEALCKVDNNILKLDTIDPSYINLVDRPTGHYDVNKIIEDLKAFKGKVIIQTMFLKGTTDEGIDVDNTSDQFVLPWIEVVKQIAPKQVMIYTIDRETPDQSLLKATHEELDRIVGLLEKEGLKASASY
;
A
#
# COMPACT_ATOMS: atom_id res chain seq x y z
N MET A 1 -39.32 -18.68 17.50
CA MET A 1 -38.62 -18.73 18.82
C MET A 1 -37.32 -19.48 18.63
N TYR A 2 -36.24 -18.79 18.39
CA TYR A 2 -34.88 -19.30 18.66
C TYR A 2 -34.04 -18.12 19.10
N SER A 3 -33.49 -18.28 20.29
CA SER A 3 -32.81 -17.29 21.10
C SER A 3 -31.43 -16.95 20.56
N SER A 4 -31.15 -15.66 20.50
CA SER A 4 -29.81 -15.09 20.38
C SER A 4 -29.03 -15.33 21.66
N GLN A 5 -27.98 -16.15 21.60
CA GLN A 5 -26.95 -16.19 22.65
C GLN A 5 -25.80 -15.28 22.28
N LEU A 6 -25.68 -14.19 23.03
CA LEU A 6 -24.48 -13.37 23.14
C LEU A 6 -23.40 -14.22 23.84
N ILE A 7 -22.27 -14.42 23.21
CA ILE A 7 -21.06 -14.88 23.89
C ILE A 7 -20.25 -13.62 24.25
N LEU A 8 -20.39 -13.20 25.51
CA LEU A 8 -19.44 -12.30 26.18
C LEU A 8 -18.31 -13.18 26.74
N SER A 9 -17.08 -13.01 26.29
CA SER A 9 -15.91 -13.58 26.97
C SER A 9 -14.81 -12.54 27.13
N ILE A 10 -14.64 -12.18 28.40
CA ILE A 10 -13.43 -11.80 29.11
C ILE A 10 -12.66 -10.58 28.58
N TYR A 11 -12.88 -9.47 29.26
CA TYR A 11 -12.05 -8.28 29.23
C TYR A 11 -10.83 -8.48 30.13
N ASP A 12 -9.65 -8.25 29.59
CA ASP A 12 -8.44 -7.94 30.35
C ASP A 12 -8.27 -6.40 30.33
N GLU A 13 -8.23 -5.78 31.51
CA GLU A 13 -8.45 -4.34 31.73
C GLU A 13 -7.25 -3.44 31.34
N ASN A 14 -6.26 -3.91 30.58
CA ASN A 14 -5.03 -3.12 30.34
C ASN A 14 -4.61 -2.96 28.88
N ILE A 15 -5.49 -3.25 27.90
CA ILE A 15 -5.19 -2.96 26.51
C ILE A 15 -6.31 -2.08 25.94
N ASN A 16 -6.00 -0.83 25.67
CA ASN A 16 -6.88 0.12 24.98
C ASN A 16 -7.02 -0.29 23.50
N LEU A 17 -7.88 -1.29 23.24
CA LEU A 17 -8.26 -1.74 21.92
C LEU A 17 -9.28 -0.75 21.35
N TYR A 18 -8.86 0.10 20.40
CA TYR A 18 -9.79 0.77 19.52
C TYR A 18 -10.60 -0.30 18.76
N PRO A 19 -11.93 -0.25 18.80
CA PRO A 19 -12.76 -1.27 18.17
C PRO A 19 -12.69 -1.17 16.67
N TYR A 20 -12.19 -2.23 16.02
CA TYR A 20 -12.51 -2.47 14.62
C TYR A 20 -14.00 -2.78 14.53
N ILE A 21 -14.81 -1.82 14.12
CA ILE A 21 -16.24 -2.06 13.87
C ILE A 21 -16.37 -2.85 12.57
N CYS A 22 -16.45 -4.16 12.71
CA CYS A 22 -16.84 -5.05 11.63
C CYS A 22 -18.37 -5.01 11.53
N ILE A 23 -18.92 -4.18 10.64
CA ILE A 23 -20.38 -4.15 10.38
C ILE A 23 -20.71 -5.32 9.45
N ARG A 24 -21.29 -6.38 9.99
CA ARG A 24 -21.83 -7.52 9.22
C ARG A 24 -23.21 -7.20 8.69
N PHE A 25 -23.33 -7.00 7.37
CA PHE A 25 -24.62 -7.11 6.67
C PHE A 25 -24.65 -8.37 5.79
N ASN A 26 -25.80 -9.07 5.75
CA ASN A 26 -26.05 -10.34 5.11
C ASN A 26 -26.11 -10.26 3.56
N LYS A 27 -25.00 -10.24 2.92
CA LYS A 27 -24.53 -10.81 1.65
C LYS A 27 -23.09 -11.17 1.98
N LYS A 28 -22.55 -12.29 1.52
CA LYS A 28 -21.17 -12.74 1.78
C LYS A 28 -20.24 -11.51 1.86
N LEU A 29 -20.05 -10.97 3.08
CA LEU A 29 -19.37 -9.69 3.29
C LEU A 29 -17.88 -9.94 3.09
N MET A 30 -17.34 -9.31 2.07
CA MET A 30 -15.91 -9.08 1.94
C MET A 30 -15.45 -8.26 3.16
N SER A 31 -14.45 -8.71 3.88
CA SER A 31 -13.86 -7.94 4.98
C SER A 31 -12.92 -6.89 4.41
N THR A 32 -13.48 -5.88 3.72
CA THR A 32 -12.72 -4.73 3.26
C THR A 32 -12.24 -3.90 4.43
N VAL A 33 -10.98 -3.47 4.37
CA VAL A 33 -10.37 -2.65 5.40
C VAL A 33 -10.40 -1.19 4.98
N ILE A 34 -11.15 -0.37 5.73
CA ILE A 34 -11.08 1.09 5.61
C ILE A 34 -10.35 1.62 6.84
N TYR A 35 -9.21 2.23 6.61
CA TYR A 35 -8.34 2.74 7.65
C TYR A 35 -8.81 4.10 8.18
N PRO A 36 -8.64 4.37 9.49
CA PRO A 36 -8.80 5.71 10.03
C PRO A 36 -7.92 6.73 9.28
N SER A 37 -8.35 8.00 9.27
CA SER A 37 -7.62 9.11 8.69
C SER A 37 -7.60 10.26 9.72
N PRO A 38 -6.52 11.05 9.80
CA PRO A 38 -5.30 10.98 8.99
C PRO A 38 -4.23 10.01 9.52
N ILE A 39 -4.36 9.49 10.75
CA ILE A 39 -3.38 8.62 11.40
C ILE A 39 -4.03 7.31 11.84
N PHE A 40 -3.34 6.19 11.65
CA PHE A 40 -3.78 4.88 12.12
C PHE A 40 -2.63 4.03 12.62
N GLY A 41 -2.93 3.06 13.45
CA GLY A 41 -1.92 2.19 14.05
C GLY A 41 -1.37 2.78 15.37
N PRO A 42 -0.14 2.40 15.81
CA PRO A 42 0.84 1.64 15.04
C PRO A 42 0.41 0.19 14.77
N ILE A 43 0.87 -0.35 13.65
CA ILE A 43 0.68 -1.75 13.28
C ILE A 43 2.04 -2.43 13.10
N HIS A 44 2.09 -3.75 13.31
CA HIS A 44 3.29 -4.52 13.01
C HIS A 44 3.30 -4.92 11.52
N SER A 45 4.14 -4.26 10.75
CA SER A 45 4.31 -4.56 9.32
C SER A 45 5.31 -5.70 9.15
N ARG A 46 4.96 -6.73 8.36
CA ARG A 46 5.88 -7.83 8.01
C ARG A 46 7.14 -7.34 7.29
N ARG A 47 7.08 -6.20 6.61
CA ARG A 47 8.16 -5.64 5.79
C ARG A 47 8.92 -4.49 6.45
N LEU A 48 8.27 -3.75 7.33
CA LEU A 48 8.75 -2.44 7.77
C LEU A 48 8.84 -2.30 9.30
N GLY A 49 8.50 -3.35 10.07
CA GLY A 49 8.51 -3.31 11.53
C GLY A 49 7.30 -2.57 12.12
N VAL A 50 7.50 -1.87 13.23
CA VAL A 50 6.44 -1.05 13.89
C VAL A 50 6.16 0.17 13.03
N SER A 51 5.01 0.16 12.36
CA SER A 51 4.61 1.17 11.38
C SER A 51 3.48 2.05 11.89
N LEU A 52 3.71 3.36 11.95
CA LEU A 52 2.66 4.34 12.12
C LEU A 52 2.14 4.74 10.73
N GLY A 53 0.85 4.50 10.49
CA GLY A 53 0.21 4.75 9.19
C GLY A 53 -0.28 6.19 9.06
N LEU A 54 -0.06 6.79 7.89
CA LEU A 54 -0.61 8.07 7.47
C LEU A 54 -1.55 7.84 6.29
N ASN A 55 -2.85 8.03 6.52
CA ASN A 55 -3.88 7.92 5.51
C ASN A 55 -4.34 9.33 5.10
N LEU A 56 -3.92 9.80 3.94
CA LEU A 56 -4.26 11.13 3.41
C LEU A 56 -5.63 11.17 2.73
N LEU A 57 -6.38 10.07 2.78
CA LEU A 57 -7.65 9.91 2.09
C LEU A 57 -8.79 9.85 3.11
N PRO A 58 -10.06 10.00 2.69
CA PRO A 58 -11.19 10.00 3.62
C PRO A 58 -11.24 8.75 4.51
N ALA A 59 -11.69 8.93 5.76
CA ALA A 59 -11.81 7.85 6.74
C ALA A 59 -13.00 6.92 6.49
N ASP A 60 -13.92 7.32 5.61
CA ASP A 60 -15.20 6.62 5.36
C ASP A 60 -15.26 5.94 3.99
N GLY A 61 -14.15 5.89 3.24
CA GLY A 61 -14.18 5.27 1.93
C GLY A 61 -12.85 5.24 1.20
N LYS A 62 -12.86 4.67 0.01
CA LYS A 62 -11.68 4.53 -0.86
C LYS A 62 -11.68 5.62 -1.94
N LEU A 63 -10.54 6.26 -2.11
CA LEU A 63 -10.26 7.19 -3.21
C LEU A 63 -8.91 6.84 -3.85
N CYS A 64 -8.95 6.12 -4.96
CA CYS A 64 -7.75 5.65 -5.64
C CYS A 64 -7.85 5.87 -7.15
N THR A 65 -6.72 6.09 -7.80
CA THR A 65 -6.59 6.13 -9.26
C THR A 65 -6.53 4.75 -9.90
N PHE A 66 -6.44 3.70 -9.07
CA PHE A 66 -6.56 2.30 -9.46
C PHE A 66 -7.77 1.65 -8.78
N ASP A 67 -8.28 0.58 -9.40
CA ASP A 67 -9.37 -0.22 -8.85
C ASP A 67 -9.01 -1.71 -8.85
N CYS A 68 -7.81 -2.01 -8.31
CA CYS A 68 -7.19 -3.34 -8.34
C CYS A 68 -8.12 -4.42 -7.78
N ILE A 69 -8.21 -5.55 -8.49
CA ILE A 69 -9.05 -6.70 -8.10
C ILE A 69 -8.61 -7.37 -6.79
N TYR A 70 -7.39 -7.10 -6.33
CA TYR A 70 -6.80 -7.64 -5.10
C TYR A 70 -6.72 -6.62 -3.95
N CYS A 71 -7.32 -5.42 -4.09
CA CYS A 71 -7.17 -4.35 -3.12
C CYS A 71 -7.93 -4.65 -1.81
N GLU A 72 -7.23 -4.71 -0.68
CA GLU A 72 -7.86 -4.93 0.63
C GLU A 72 -8.89 -3.86 1.01
N CYS A 73 -8.83 -2.67 0.41
CA CYS A 73 -9.83 -1.61 0.59
C CYS A 73 -11.08 -1.77 -0.29
N GLY A 74 -11.20 -2.86 -1.05
CA GLY A 74 -12.32 -3.08 -1.97
C GLY A 74 -12.25 -2.24 -3.23
N TYR A 75 -13.38 -2.16 -3.95
CA TYR A 75 -13.50 -1.32 -5.14
C TYR A 75 -13.89 0.11 -4.80
N ASN A 76 -13.48 1.08 -5.63
CA ASN A 76 -13.86 2.48 -5.50
C ASN A 76 -15.38 2.68 -5.49
N LYS A 77 -16.13 1.88 -6.27
CA LYS A 77 -17.60 1.97 -6.35
C LYS A 77 -18.31 1.54 -5.06
N ASP A 78 -17.72 0.61 -4.30
CA ASP A 78 -18.35 0.01 -3.12
C ASP A 78 -18.16 0.86 -1.86
N HIS A 79 -17.12 1.70 -1.87
CA HIS A 79 -16.73 2.53 -0.73
C HIS A 79 -16.50 3.98 -1.13
N ARG A 80 -17.44 4.59 -1.84
CA ARG A 80 -17.34 6.01 -2.21
C ARG A 80 -17.38 6.90 -0.97
N PRO A 81 -16.31 7.67 -0.71
CA PRO A 81 -16.27 8.52 0.47
C PRO A 81 -17.26 9.67 0.38
N LYS A 82 -17.78 10.09 1.53
CA LYS A 82 -18.59 11.30 1.72
C LYS A 82 -17.81 12.38 2.48
N MET A 83 -16.83 11.96 3.28
CA MET A 83 -15.94 12.87 3.99
C MET A 83 -14.95 13.53 3.04
N LYS A 84 -14.46 14.70 3.44
CA LYS A 84 -13.39 15.41 2.73
C LYS A 84 -12.03 14.77 3.05
N LEU A 85 -11.04 15.08 2.20
CA LEU A 85 -9.64 14.83 2.50
C LEU A 85 -9.24 15.60 3.77
N PRO A 86 -8.39 15.04 4.64
CA PRO A 86 -7.81 15.80 5.74
C PRO A 86 -6.94 16.93 5.18
N THR A 87 -7.01 18.10 5.77
CA THR A 87 -6.13 19.22 5.42
C THR A 87 -4.70 18.96 5.90
N ARG A 88 -3.70 19.65 5.31
CA ARG A 88 -2.30 19.59 5.75
C ARG A 88 -2.17 19.88 7.26
N SER A 89 -2.91 20.87 7.81
CA SER A 89 -2.90 21.20 9.24
C SER A 89 -3.42 20.04 10.08
N GLU A 90 -4.56 19.46 9.72
CA GLU A 90 -5.14 18.31 10.43
C GLU A 90 -4.19 17.10 10.45
N VAL A 91 -3.53 16.80 9.32
CA VAL A 91 -2.52 15.72 9.25
C VAL A 91 -1.36 16.04 10.19
N ARG A 92 -0.82 17.26 10.14
CA ARG A 92 0.31 17.70 10.97
C ARG A 92 -0.02 17.59 12.46
N GLU A 93 -1.16 18.14 12.88
CA GLU A 93 -1.58 18.17 14.28
C GLU A 93 -1.83 16.75 14.82
N ALA A 94 -2.53 15.91 14.05
CA ALA A 94 -2.77 14.51 14.41
C ALA A 94 -1.46 13.72 14.50
N LEU A 95 -0.56 13.89 13.54
CA LEU A 95 0.74 13.24 13.55
C LEU A 95 1.57 13.68 14.77
N GLU A 96 1.69 14.98 15.02
CA GLU A 96 2.45 15.47 16.16
C GLU A 96 1.89 14.96 17.50
N SER A 97 0.57 14.98 17.66
CA SER A 97 -0.09 14.45 18.85
C SER A 97 0.22 12.97 19.05
N ARG A 98 0.15 12.17 17.96
CA ARG A 98 0.42 10.72 18.02
C ARG A 98 1.88 10.43 18.32
N LEU A 99 2.82 11.16 17.73
CA LEU A 99 4.25 10.99 18.00
C LEU A 99 4.60 11.34 19.45
N LYS A 100 4.01 12.39 20.04
CA LYS A 100 4.16 12.70 21.47
C LYS A 100 3.67 11.54 22.34
N GLU A 101 2.48 11.04 22.07
CA GLU A 101 1.92 9.89 22.81
C GLU A 101 2.82 8.66 22.73
N MET A 102 3.33 8.34 21.52
CA MET A 102 4.25 7.21 21.34
C MET A 102 5.60 7.41 22.02
N GLN A 103 6.08 8.66 22.15
CA GLN A 103 7.29 8.96 22.89
C GLN A 103 7.13 8.71 24.40
N GLU A 104 5.94 8.97 24.93
CA GLU A 104 5.62 8.78 26.36
C GLU A 104 5.27 7.33 26.72
N LYS A 105 4.51 6.64 25.84
CA LYS A 105 3.90 5.35 26.13
C LYS A 105 4.41 4.20 25.26
N GLY A 106 5.17 4.50 24.19
CA GLY A 106 5.55 3.51 23.18
C GLY A 106 4.39 3.06 22.27
N PRO A 107 4.63 2.10 21.39
CA PRO A 107 5.96 1.62 21.01
C PRO A 107 6.72 2.66 20.18
N THR A 108 8.05 2.54 20.11
CA THR A 108 8.88 3.34 19.17
C THR A 108 8.60 2.91 17.75
N PRO A 109 8.25 3.83 16.81
CA PRO A 109 8.04 3.47 15.43
C PRO A 109 9.37 3.22 14.72
N ASP A 110 9.43 2.16 13.91
CA ASP A 110 10.50 1.94 12.95
C ASP A 110 10.27 2.78 11.68
N VAL A 111 9.00 3.03 11.37
CA VAL A 111 8.62 3.72 10.14
C VAL A 111 7.30 4.48 10.27
N LEU A 112 7.22 5.63 9.57
CA LEU A 112 6.00 6.36 9.28
C LEU A 112 5.63 6.07 7.82
N THR A 113 4.47 5.45 7.58
CA THR A 113 4.12 4.92 6.26
C THR A 113 2.90 5.62 5.69
N PHE A 114 3.07 6.31 4.58
CA PHE A 114 1.95 6.79 3.78
C PHE A 114 1.30 5.63 3.03
N ALA A 115 0.11 5.27 3.46
CA ALA A 115 -0.72 4.19 2.92
C ALA A 115 -2.16 4.38 3.40
N GLY A 116 -3.07 3.51 3.01
CA GLY A 116 -4.46 3.49 3.50
C GLY A 116 -5.47 3.39 2.38
N ASN A 117 -6.47 4.26 2.37
CA ASN A 117 -7.69 4.13 1.58
C ASN A 117 -7.55 4.57 0.11
N GLY A 118 -6.41 4.32 -0.54
CA GLY A 118 -6.16 4.61 -1.95
C GLY A 118 -4.77 5.19 -2.23
N GLU A 119 -4.67 6.18 -3.14
CA GLU A 119 -3.40 6.72 -3.63
C GLU A 119 -2.98 7.99 -2.88
N PRO A 120 -1.95 7.95 -2.01
CA PRO A 120 -1.57 9.10 -1.19
C PRO A 120 -1.06 10.30 -2.01
N THR A 121 -0.41 10.06 -3.15
CA THR A 121 0.11 11.14 -4.02
C THR A 121 -0.99 11.90 -4.76
N ALA A 122 -2.25 11.45 -4.66
CA ALA A 122 -3.42 12.18 -5.15
C ALA A 122 -3.80 13.38 -4.27
N HIS A 123 -3.30 13.43 -3.02
CA HIS A 123 -3.61 14.54 -2.11
C HIS A 123 -3.01 15.85 -2.63
N PRO A 124 -3.79 16.96 -2.71
CA PRO A 124 -3.30 18.23 -3.29
C PRO A 124 -2.10 18.82 -2.54
N ASP A 125 -2.02 18.63 -1.22
CA ASP A 125 -0.93 19.13 -0.39
C ASP A 125 0.13 18.06 -0.08
N PHE A 126 0.22 16.98 -0.88
CA PHE A 126 1.11 15.84 -0.62
C PHE A 126 2.54 16.27 -0.31
N ALA A 127 3.14 17.13 -1.12
CA ALA A 127 4.52 17.59 -0.93
C ALA A 127 4.72 18.32 0.41
N GLY A 128 3.78 19.21 0.77
CA GLY A 128 3.84 19.92 2.05
C GLY A 128 3.63 19.00 3.24
N ILE A 129 2.79 17.98 3.12
CA ILE A 129 2.59 16.98 4.18
C ILE A 129 3.86 16.13 4.36
N ILE A 130 4.55 15.76 3.30
CA ILE A 130 5.86 15.08 3.38
C ILE A 130 6.87 15.93 4.15
N GLU A 131 6.96 17.23 3.86
CA GLU A 131 7.87 18.15 4.56
C GLU A 131 7.56 18.22 6.06
N ASP A 132 6.28 18.39 6.43
CA ASP A 132 5.85 18.40 7.83
C ASP A 132 6.14 17.05 8.52
N THR A 133 5.93 15.96 7.83
CA THR A 133 6.20 14.61 8.37
C THR A 133 7.69 14.38 8.63
N LEU A 134 8.55 14.78 7.71
CA LEU A 134 10.01 14.68 7.88
C LEU A 134 10.48 15.51 9.06
N ALA A 135 10.00 16.75 9.19
CA ALA A 135 10.34 17.62 10.30
C ALA A 135 9.88 17.08 11.67
N LEU A 136 8.67 16.52 11.73
CA LEU A 136 8.15 15.90 12.94
C LEU A 136 8.88 14.59 13.28
N ARG A 137 9.18 13.74 12.27
CA ARG A 137 9.98 12.55 12.45
C ARG A 137 11.35 12.88 13.03
N ASP A 138 12.06 13.85 12.46
CA ASP A 138 13.39 14.26 12.91
C ASP A 138 13.38 14.80 14.36
N ARG A 139 12.29 15.45 14.76
CA ARG A 139 12.11 15.97 16.11
C ARG A 139 11.82 14.87 17.15
N TYR A 140 10.97 13.91 16.84
CA TYR A 140 10.46 12.94 17.82
C TYR A 140 11.12 11.57 17.73
N PHE A 141 11.40 11.08 16.51
CA PHE A 141 11.96 9.76 16.25
C PHE A 141 12.95 9.80 15.07
N PRO A 142 14.13 10.43 15.23
CA PRO A 142 15.08 10.68 14.11
C PRO A 142 15.60 9.41 13.43
N ASN A 143 15.50 8.25 14.08
CA ASN A 143 15.90 6.98 13.52
C ASN A 143 14.79 6.28 12.72
N ALA A 144 13.52 6.71 12.90
CA ALA A 144 12.41 6.15 12.13
C ALA A 144 12.52 6.53 10.64
N LYS A 145 12.07 5.63 9.77
CA LYS A 145 12.03 5.90 8.34
C LYS A 145 10.71 6.53 7.92
N VAL A 146 10.72 7.28 6.84
CA VAL A 146 9.49 7.72 6.16
C VAL A 146 9.35 6.94 4.87
N SER A 147 8.23 6.24 4.71
CA SER A 147 7.92 5.40 3.55
C SER A 147 6.64 5.86 2.87
N VAL A 148 6.63 5.85 1.55
CA VAL A 148 5.44 6.12 0.74
C VAL A 148 5.16 4.92 -0.14
N LEU A 149 3.93 4.37 -0.02
CA LEU A 149 3.42 3.35 -0.94
C LEU A 149 2.53 4.05 -1.97
N SER A 150 2.92 4.01 -3.23
CA SER A 150 2.19 4.66 -4.33
C SER A 150 2.01 3.72 -5.51
N ASN A 151 0.87 3.85 -6.19
CA ASN A 151 0.60 3.14 -7.45
C ASN A 151 1.30 3.78 -8.66
N SER A 152 2.18 4.74 -8.44
CA SER A 152 3.01 5.42 -9.45
C SER A 152 2.25 6.36 -10.40
N THR A 153 0.94 6.54 -10.29
CA THR A 153 0.15 7.33 -11.25
C THR A 153 0.61 8.79 -11.34
N PHE A 154 1.01 9.40 -10.22
CA PHE A 154 1.33 10.84 -10.17
C PHE A 154 2.82 11.16 -10.06
N ILE A 155 3.72 10.20 -10.22
CA ILE A 155 5.17 10.43 -10.11
C ILE A 155 5.74 11.37 -11.17
N HIS A 156 4.99 11.61 -12.27
CA HIS A 156 5.34 12.59 -13.31
C HIS A 156 5.15 14.04 -12.87
N LYS A 157 4.40 14.31 -11.78
CA LYS A 157 4.21 15.66 -11.25
C LYS A 157 5.48 16.11 -10.52
N PRO A 158 6.05 17.30 -10.84
CA PRO A 158 7.33 17.72 -10.24
C PRO A 158 7.33 17.78 -8.72
N ASP A 159 6.27 18.31 -8.12
CA ASP A 159 6.12 18.42 -6.68
C ASP A 159 6.04 17.04 -5.97
N VAL A 160 5.32 16.09 -6.59
CA VAL A 160 5.25 14.69 -6.10
C VAL A 160 6.60 14.01 -6.25
N PHE A 161 7.26 14.15 -7.40
CA PHE A 161 8.57 13.57 -7.66
C PHE A 161 9.61 14.07 -6.65
N GLU A 162 9.69 15.38 -6.44
CA GLU A 162 10.61 16.00 -5.48
C GLU A 162 10.33 15.53 -4.04
N ALA A 163 9.06 15.45 -3.64
CA ALA A 163 8.67 14.93 -2.34
C ALA A 163 9.09 13.47 -2.14
N LEU A 164 8.86 12.61 -3.15
CA LEU A 164 9.28 11.21 -3.14
C LEU A 164 10.80 11.03 -3.11
N CYS A 165 11.57 11.97 -3.66
CA CYS A 165 13.03 11.96 -3.55
C CYS A 165 13.56 12.29 -2.14
N LYS A 166 12.75 12.94 -1.28
CA LYS A 166 13.11 13.33 0.08
C LYS A 166 12.89 12.22 1.11
N VAL A 167 11.98 11.27 0.86
CA VAL A 167 11.65 10.21 1.80
C VAL A 167 12.70 9.08 1.79
N ASP A 168 12.76 8.31 2.88
CA ASP A 168 13.73 7.20 3.00
C ASP A 168 13.37 6.04 2.05
N ASN A 169 12.08 5.75 1.88
CA ASN A 169 11.60 4.64 1.06
C ASN A 169 10.42 5.10 0.20
N ASN A 170 10.68 5.48 -1.03
CA ASN A 170 9.64 5.64 -2.05
C ASN A 170 9.39 4.26 -2.69
N ILE A 171 8.30 3.63 -2.29
CA ILE A 171 7.91 2.27 -2.69
C ILE A 171 6.83 2.43 -3.77
N LEU A 172 7.25 2.22 -5.01
CA LEU A 172 6.48 2.53 -6.21
C LEU A 172 6.07 1.24 -6.93
N LYS A 173 4.78 1.17 -7.26
CA LYS A 173 4.19 -0.01 -7.89
C LYS A 173 4.60 -0.14 -9.36
N LEU A 174 4.98 -1.37 -9.74
CA LEU A 174 5.08 -1.84 -11.11
C LEU A 174 4.77 -3.35 -11.15
N ASP A 175 3.49 -3.72 -11.19
CA ASP A 175 3.08 -5.14 -11.10
C ASP A 175 3.36 -5.92 -12.39
N THR A 176 3.34 -5.24 -13.52
CA THR A 176 3.64 -5.81 -14.85
C THR A 176 3.98 -4.70 -15.83
N ILE A 177 4.45 -5.09 -16.99
CA ILE A 177 4.65 -4.21 -18.15
C ILE A 177 3.62 -4.44 -19.27
N ASP A 178 2.70 -5.40 -19.08
CA ASP A 178 1.64 -5.72 -20.05
C ASP A 178 0.43 -4.81 -19.83
N PRO A 179 0.09 -3.93 -20.80
CA PRO A 179 -1.06 -3.03 -20.68
C PRO A 179 -2.40 -3.76 -20.53
N SER A 180 -2.54 -4.96 -21.14
CA SER A 180 -3.77 -5.75 -21.06
C SER A 180 -3.97 -6.29 -19.66
N TYR A 181 -2.89 -6.79 -19.05
CA TYR A 181 -2.90 -7.26 -17.66
C TYR A 181 -3.15 -6.10 -16.67
N ILE A 182 -2.53 -4.93 -16.88
CA ILE A 182 -2.77 -3.73 -16.05
C ILE A 182 -4.27 -3.36 -16.08
N ASN A 183 -4.90 -3.33 -17.26
CA ASN A 183 -6.32 -3.04 -17.38
C ASN A 183 -7.21 -4.09 -16.73
N LEU A 184 -6.80 -5.36 -16.74
CA LEU A 184 -7.54 -6.47 -16.15
C LEU A 184 -7.44 -6.47 -14.62
N VAL A 185 -6.24 -6.27 -14.07
CA VAL A 185 -5.91 -6.50 -12.66
C VAL A 185 -5.82 -5.21 -11.85
N ASP A 186 -5.10 -4.21 -12.35
CA ASP A 186 -4.93 -2.93 -11.64
C ASP A 186 -6.07 -1.93 -11.90
N ARG A 187 -6.73 -2.03 -13.04
CA ARG A 187 -7.92 -1.25 -13.43
C ARG A 187 -7.73 0.26 -13.22
N PRO A 188 -6.80 0.93 -13.91
CA PRO A 188 -6.64 2.37 -13.81
C PRO A 188 -7.96 3.10 -14.10
N THR A 189 -8.31 4.10 -13.27
CA THR A 189 -9.55 4.87 -13.43
C THR A 189 -9.46 5.98 -14.48
N GLY A 190 -8.25 6.23 -14.98
CA GLY A 190 -7.95 7.20 -16.03
C GLY A 190 -6.93 6.67 -17.01
N HIS A 191 -6.43 7.55 -17.87
CA HIS A 191 -5.38 7.18 -18.82
C HIS A 191 -4.11 6.76 -18.07
N TYR A 192 -3.59 5.58 -18.38
CA TYR A 192 -2.37 5.02 -17.80
C TYR A 192 -1.50 4.44 -18.92
N ASP A 193 -0.29 4.98 -19.06
CA ASP A 193 0.70 4.50 -20.01
C ASP A 193 1.90 3.92 -19.24
N VAL A 194 2.02 2.61 -19.24
CA VAL A 194 3.09 1.91 -18.50
C VAL A 194 4.48 2.29 -19.01
N ASN A 195 4.65 2.59 -20.31
CA ASN A 195 5.94 3.01 -20.85
C ASN A 195 6.36 4.36 -20.27
N LYS A 196 5.39 5.29 -20.16
CA LYS A 196 5.64 6.60 -19.53
C LYS A 196 6.00 6.43 -18.05
N ILE A 197 5.31 5.57 -17.32
CA ILE A 197 5.62 5.27 -15.91
C ILE A 197 7.03 4.66 -15.77
N ILE A 198 7.44 3.77 -16.65
CA ILE A 198 8.78 3.20 -16.67
C ILE A 198 9.84 4.30 -16.83
N GLU A 199 9.64 5.25 -17.76
CA GLU A 199 10.56 6.38 -17.93
C GLU A 199 10.60 7.28 -16.69
N ASP A 200 9.45 7.56 -16.09
CA ASP A 200 9.37 8.33 -14.84
C ASP A 200 10.06 7.58 -13.66
N LEU A 201 9.95 6.24 -13.58
CA LEU A 201 10.68 5.43 -12.61
C LEU A 201 12.20 5.47 -12.79
N LYS A 202 12.69 5.45 -14.04
CA LYS A 202 14.12 5.61 -14.35
C LYS A 202 14.66 6.96 -13.89
N ALA A 203 13.84 8.02 -13.91
CA ALA A 203 14.23 9.35 -13.48
C ALA A 203 14.66 9.42 -11.99
N PHE A 204 14.25 8.47 -11.14
CA PHE A 204 14.72 8.39 -9.75
C PHE A 204 16.18 7.94 -9.61
N LYS A 205 16.83 7.51 -10.71
CA LYS A 205 18.26 7.14 -10.74
C LYS A 205 18.68 6.18 -9.62
N GLY A 206 17.89 5.13 -9.45
CA GLY A 206 18.13 4.10 -8.43
C GLY A 206 17.62 4.43 -7.01
N LYS A 207 17.10 5.63 -6.77
CA LYS A 207 16.53 6.01 -5.46
C LYS A 207 15.07 5.59 -5.32
N VAL A 208 14.71 4.42 -5.84
CA VAL A 208 13.35 3.89 -5.82
C VAL A 208 13.34 2.44 -5.35
N ILE A 209 12.28 2.04 -4.69
CA ILE A 209 11.96 0.64 -4.42
C ILE A 209 10.81 0.26 -5.33
N ILE A 210 10.99 -0.74 -6.17
CA ILE A 210 9.90 -1.30 -6.97
C ILE A 210 9.13 -2.28 -6.11
N GLN A 211 7.80 -2.13 -6.07
CA GLN A 211 6.91 -3.06 -5.41
C GLN A 211 6.00 -3.74 -6.43
N THR A 212 5.92 -5.08 -6.36
CA THR A 212 5.18 -5.89 -7.34
C THR A 212 4.36 -6.96 -6.64
N MET A 213 3.06 -7.02 -7.00
CA MET A 213 2.14 -8.07 -6.59
C MET A 213 2.25 -9.25 -7.56
N PHE A 214 2.50 -10.44 -7.02
CA PHE A 214 2.33 -11.70 -7.75
C PHE A 214 1.14 -12.47 -7.18
N LEU A 215 0.24 -12.87 -8.06
CA LEU A 215 -0.99 -13.56 -7.70
C LEU A 215 -1.36 -14.59 -8.78
N LYS A 216 -2.30 -15.46 -8.45
CA LYS A 216 -2.82 -16.53 -9.30
C LYS A 216 -4.34 -16.57 -9.23
N GLY A 217 -4.91 -17.53 -9.93
CA GLY A 217 -6.35 -17.72 -9.93
C GLY A 217 -7.03 -17.01 -11.10
N THR A 218 -8.29 -16.66 -10.90
CA THR A 218 -9.10 -16.03 -11.94
C THR A 218 -9.82 -14.80 -11.41
N THR A 219 -10.23 -13.91 -12.31
CA THR A 219 -11.25 -12.91 -11.97
C THR A 219 -12.59 -13.60 -11.65
N ASP A 220 -13.53 -12.85 -11.09
CA ASP A 220 -14.89 -13.36 -10.87
C ASP A 220 -15.60 -13.76 -12.19
N GLU A 221 -15.14 -13.22 -13.34
CA GLU A 221 -15.60 -13.62 -14.68
C GLU A 221 -14.87 -14.85 -15.23
N GLY A 222 -13.93 -15.45 -14.48
CA GLY A 222 -13.20 -16.65 -14.85
C GLY A 222 -12.00 -16.43 -15.77
N ILE A 223 -11.49 -15.18 -15.88
CA ILE A 223 -10.30 -14.86 -16.67
C ILE A 223 -9.06 -15.13 -15.81
N ASP A 224 -8.11 -15.91 -16.35
CA ASP A 224 -6.84 -16.22 -15.69
C ASP A 224 -5.99 -14.95 -15.44
N VAL A 225 -5.46 -14.82 -14.24
CA VAL A 225 -4.62 -13.69 -13.79
C VAL A 225 -3.29 -14.14 -13.19
N ASP A 226 -2.86 -15.36 -13.45
CA ASP A 226 -1.55 -15.84 -12.99
C ASP A 226 -0.41 -15.07 -13.69
N ASN A 227 0.29 -14.23 -12.93
CA ASN A 227 1.45 -13.48 -13.42
C ASN A 227 2.80 -14.03 -12.91
N THR A 228 2.80 -15.23 -12.32
CA THR A 228 4.02 -15.87 -11.80
C THR A 228 4.84 -16.59 -12.88
N SER A 229 4.30 -16.80 -14.07
CA SER A 229 4.98 -17.51 -15.17
C SER A 229 6.10 -16.68 -15.80
N ASP A 230 7.04 -17.35 -16.47
CA ASP A 230 8.16 -16.72 -17.17
C ASP A 230 7.71 -15.71 -18.25
N GLN A 231 6.53 -15.92 -18.83
CA GLN A 231 5.95 -15.00 -19.80
C GLN A 231 5.77 -13.58 -19.23
N PHE A 232 5.38 -13.45 -17.96
CA PHE A 232 5.23 -12.18 -17.27
C PHE A 232 6.51 -11.74 -16.56
N VAL A 233 7.18 -12.67 -15.89
CA VAL A 233 8.32 -12.40 -15.01
C VAL A 233 9.55 -11.95 -15.79
N LEU A 234 9.94 -12.64 -16.87
CA LEU A 234 11.20 -12.34 -17.55
C LEU A 234 11.19 -10.96 -18.24
N PRO A 235 10.16 -10.56 -19.01
CA PRO A 235 10.12 -9.22 -19.60
C PRO A 235 10.06 -8.11 -18.52
N TRP A 236 9.35 -8.36 -17.41
CA TRP A 236 9.29 -7.42 -16.28
C TRP A 236 10.69 -7.26 -15.63
N ILE A 237 11.45 -8.33 -15.40
CA ILE A 237 12.82 -8.26 -14.87
C ILE A 237 13.71 -7.40 -15.77
N GLU A 238 13.62 -7.55 -17.09
CA GLU A 238 14.43 -6.76 -18.03
C GLU A 238 14.14 -5.26 -17.91
N VAL A 239 12.91 -4.89 -17.66
CA VAL A 239 12.54 -3.47 -17.41
C VAL A 239 13.01 -3.02 -16.03
N VAL A 240 12.84 -3.84 -14.99
CA VAL A 240 13.32 -3.52 -13.63
C VAL A 240 14.85 -3.30 -13.62
N LYS A 241 15.61 -4.07 -14.40
CA LYS A 241 17.05 -3.84 -14.59
C LYS A 241 17.34 -2.46 -15.16
N GLN A 242 16.56 -2.02 -16.14
CA GLN A 242 16.72 -0.67 -16.73
C GLN A 242 16.37 0.44 -15.75
N ILE A 243 15.39 0.23 -14.87
CA ILE A 243 15.05 1.18 -13.78
C ILE A 243 16.18 1.22 -12.75
N ALA A 244 16.90 0.11 -12.55
CA ALA A 244 17.98 -0.06 -11.59
C ALA A 244 17.60 0.41 -10.17
N PRO A 245 16.52 -0.11 -9.55
CA PRO A 245 16.06 0.32 -8.26
C PRO A 245 17.04 -0.07 -7.14
N LYS A 246 16.98 0.63 -6.00
CA LYS A 246 17.78 0.23 -4.83
C LYS A 246 17.33 -1.11 -4.22
N GLN A 247 16.11 -1.50 -4.47
CA GLN A 247 15.52 -2.77 -4.02
C GLN A 247 14.26 -3.08 -4.82
N VAL A 248 13.95 -4.37 -4.95
CA VAL A 248 12.68 -4.90 -5.44
C VAL A 248 11.99 -5.62 -4.28
N MET A 249 10.75 -5.26 -3.98
CA MET A 249 9.89 -5.92 -2.99
C MET A 249 8.76 -6.62 -3.71
N ILE A 250 8.76 -7.94 -3.73
CA ILE A 250 7.65 -8.71 -4.26
C ILE A 250 6.78 -9.25 -3.13
N TYR A 251 5.50 -9.40 -3.39
CA TYR A 251 4.55 -9.87 -2.40
C TYR A 251 3.36 -10.56 -3.06
N THR A 252 2.58 -11.27 -2.27
CA THR A 252 1.33 -11.88 -2.70
C THR A 252 0.18 -11.44 -1.82
N ILE A 253 -1.03 -11.84 -2.18
CA ILE A 253 -2.27 -11.57 -1.42
C ILE A 253 -2.08 -12.05 0.03
N ASP A 254 -2.53 -11.26 1.00
CA ASP A 254 -2.50 -11.61 2.42
C ASP A 254 -3.89 -11.64 3.06
N ARG A 255 -4.80 -10.82 2.55
CA ARG A 255 -6.16 -10.64 3.07
C ARG A 255 -7.19 -10.96 2.02
N GLU A 256 -8.46 -10.93 2.41
CA GLU A 256 -9.56 -11.05 1.47
C GLU A 256 -9.51 -9.95 0.40
N THR A 257 -9.86 -10.32 -0.80
CA THR A 257 -9.82 -9.49 -2.01
C THR A 257 -11.21 -9.29 -2.58
N PRO A 258 -11.45 -8.21 -3.36
CA PRO A 258 -12.73 -8.00 -4.03
C PRO A 258 -13.12 -9.17 -4.92
N ASP A 259 -12.21 -9.63 -5.78
CA ASP A 259 -12.40 -10.87 -6.56
C ASP A 259 -12.02 -12.07 -5.69
N GLN A 260 -13.00 -12.95 -5.43
CA GLN A 260 -12.87 -14.04 -4.46
C GLN A 260 -12.17 -15.29 -5.01
N SER A 261 -11.96 -15.36 -6.31
CA SER A 261 -11.30 -16.48 -6.99
C SER A 261 -9.78 -16.28 -7.15
N LEU A 262 -9.24 -15.20 -6.59
CA LEU A 262 -7.81 -14.96 -6.56
C LEU A 262 -7.11 -15.88 -5.58
N LEU A 263 -5.92 -16.32 -5.94
CA LEU A 263 -5.07 -17.20 -5.14
C LEU A 263 -3.72 -16.55 -4.89
N LYS A 264 -3.10 -16.91 -3.77
CA LYS A 264 -1.73 -16.51 -3.46
C LYS A 264 -0.75 -17.16 -4.44
N ALA A 265 0.29 -16.43 -4.84
CA ALA A 265 1.51 -17.06 -5.34
C ALA A 265 2.14 -17.91 -4.22
N THR A 266 2.69 -19.06 -4.56
CA THR A 266 3.34 -19.93 -3.56
C THR A 266 4.68 -19.36 -3.11
N HIS A 267 5.21 -19.87 -1.99
CA HIS A 267 6.53 -19.51 -1.51
C HIS A 267 7.60 -19.86 -2.56
N GLU A 268 7.51 -21.03 -3.17
CA GLU A 268 8.44 -21.52 -4.20
C GLU A 268 8.44 -20.62 -5.44
N GLU A 269 7.25 -20.13 -5.87
CA GLU A 269 7.15 -19.20 -6.99
C GLU A 269 7.79 -17.85 -6.67
N LEU A 270 7.53 -17.30 -5.49
CA LEU A 270 8.15 -16.04 -5.07
C LEU A 270 9.66 -16.18 -4.87
N ASP A 271 10.13 -17.27 -4.25
CA ASP A 271 11.56 -17.53 -4.07
C ASP A 271 12.28 -17.69 -5.42
N ARG A 272 11.63 -18.36 -6.38
CA ARG A 272 12.12 -18.44 -7.76
C ARG A 272 12.30 -17.06 -8.38
N ILE A 273 11.30 -16.19 -8.24
CA ILE A 273 11.35 -14.83 -8.79
C ILE A 273 12.44 -14.01 -8.10
N VAL A 274 12.58 -14.09 -6.77
CA VAL A 274 13.69 -13.47 -6.04
C VAL A 274 15.03 -13.96 -6.57
N GLY A 275 15.20 -15.29 -6.73
CA GLY A 275 16.43 -15.86 -7.27
C GLY A 275 16.75 -15.40 -8.70
N LEU A 276 15.74 -15.17 -9.54
CA LEU A 276 15.95 -14.60 -10.88
C LEU A 276 16.41 -13.14 -10.80
N LEU A 277 15.79 -12.31 -9.93
CA LEU A 277 16.20 -10.92 -9.70
C LEU A 277 17.63 -10.82 -9.17
N GLU A 278 18.00 -11.68 -8.21
CA GLU A 278 19.36 -11.71 -7.63
C GLU A 278 20.43 -12.15 -8.64
N LYS A 279 20.12 -13.09 -9.54
CA LYS A 279 21.01 -13.47 -10.65
C LYS A 279 21.32 -12.31 -11.59
N GLU A 280 20.37 -11.37 -11.72
CA GLU A 280 20.54 -10.14 -12.49
C GLU A 280 21.19 -9.00 -11.66
N GLY A 281 21.67 -9.28 -10.45
CA GLY A 281 22.34 -8.30 -9.58
C GLY A 281 21.39 -7.34 -8.86
N LEU A 282 20.08 -7.62 -8.85
CA LEU A 282 19.09 -6.79 -8.18
C LEU A 282 18.89 -7.28 -6.74
N LYS A 283 18.89 -6.36 -5.78
CA LYS A 283 18.49 -6.68 -4.40
C LYS A 283 16.99 -6.92 -4.34
N ALA A 284 16.55 -8.10 -3.96
CA ALA A 284 15.15 -8.46 -3.90
C ALA A 284 14.74 -9.03 -2.53
N SER A 285 13.47 -8.96 -2.21
CA SER A 285 12.87 -9.63 -1.05
C SER A 285 11.41 -10.00 -1.34
N ALA A 286 10.96 -11.14 -0.80
CA ALA A 286 9.57 -11.57 -0.86
C ALA A 286 8.84 -11.36 0.47
N SER A 287 7.52 -11.19 0.40
CA SER A 287 6.60 -11.22 1.55
C SER A 287 5.43 -12.14 1.20
N TYR A 288 5.20 -13.14 2.05
CA TYR A 288 4.26 -14.25 1.86
C TYR A 288 2.95 -14.03 2.60
#